data_1a177477a1557ea9d1b72399c5d7dfe6
#
_entry.id   1a177477a1557ea9d1b72399c5d7dfe6
#
_cell.length_a   1.000
_cell.length_b   1.000
_cell.length_c   1.000
_cell.angle_alpha   90.00
_cell.angle_beta   90.00
_cell.angle_gamma   90.00
#
_symmetry.space_group_name_H-M   'P 1'
#
loop_
_entity.id
_entity.type
_entity.pdbx_description
1 polymer ?
#
loop_
_entity_poly.entity_id
_entity_poly.type
_entity_poly.pdbx_seq_one_letter_code
_entity_poly.pdbx_strand_id
1 'polypeptide(L)'
;MKHNPVDKIMLILVAVAISALALFNLFQTDRPTVSETENRNLATMPDFTMDALLDGSFFADVATFFSDTFIGRDPMVALSKKMDRLKSFSLIREKEGISIIVDPNATMPPATEEPLPTLPPWTPPATDPKPTDPKPTDPKPTDPKPTDPKPTDPKPTDPKPTNPLDPPVPPEPVIPLLLDQSSLSLTASDTKVITAVVGEGYTGLTWTSSNTNAVILSAVDGNTATITALAQGNATIIATVRDANGQTYTKECTVTVKDPVIQKPTDVADFLPNGLIIYNGAAYSQAYFVKNVATNMAAIYDRYALVFPNAQVSVVQAPLATITITDPNIASKVSNEGSILDKTEALMSDKINFVNLKDTFKTHANEYLFFKSDHHWTHLGAYYAYADFVKSLGMTPTAIEQFTKKTLNTKWIGSMASYTGDDRVKSFHDTVDAYVPTKTCKMTIYGTAWGTISRNFCIDTSSKQYWAFLMGDNGYTYINVPSNPQDKTILVIKDSYGNAFVPYLTEHYGNIYVVDPRYASMEIYEEFKDKNLTDIVFVINSQSANNSAWYKYFYNAIV
;
A
#
# COMPACT_ATOMS: atom_id res chain seq x y z
N MET A 1 -18.29 4.05 49.46
CA MET A 1 -19.22 3.72 48.35
C MET A 1 -19.48 2.22 48.37
N LYS A 2 -20.73 1.77 48.56
CA LYS A 2 -21.08 0.34 48.47
C LYS A 2 -21.05 -0.07 47.00
N HIS A 3 -20.07 -0.86 46.61
CA HIS A 3 -20.00 -1.41 45.25
C HIS A 3 -21.20 -2.34 45.02
N ASN A 4 -21.94 -2.05 43.93
CA ASN A 4 -23.06 -2.87 43.50
C ASN A 4 -22.54 -4.29 43.15
N PRO A 5 -23.16 -5.38 43.59
CA PRO A 5 -22.74 -6.74 43.22
C PRO A 5 -22.73 -6.98 41.70
N VAL A 6 -23.58 -6.27 40.95
CA VAL A 6 -23.60 -6.32 39.48
C VAL A 6 -22.30 -5.80 38.86
N ASP A 7 -21.72 -4.72 39.43
CA ASP A 7 -20.46 -4.15 38.95
C ASP A 7 -19.29 -5.10 39.14
N LYS A 8 -19.28 -5.85 40.28
CA LYS A 8 -18.26 -6.88 40.54
C LYS A 8 -18.36 -8.06 39.57
N ILE A 9 -19.59 -8.50 39.27
CA ILE A 9 -19.84 -9.60 38.33
C ILE A 9 -19.41 -9.17 36.92
N MET A 10 -19.77 -7.95 36.51
CA MET A 10 -19.31 -7.41 35.21
C MET A 10 -17.79 -7.31 35.14
N LEU A 11 -17.12 -6.84 36.19
CA LEU A 11 -15.67 -6.75 36.22
C LEU A 11 -15.00 -8.13 36.10
N ILE A 12 -15.53 -9.14 36.76
CA ILE A 12 -15.05 -10.52 36.69
C ILE A 12 -15.26 -11.07 35.25
N LEU A 13 -16.43 -10.87 34.67
CA LEU A 13 -16.73 -11.33 33.31
C LEU A 13 -15.80 -10.68 32.29
N VAL A 14 -15.54 -9.38 32.41
CA VAL A 14 -14.59 -8.66 31.54
C VAL A 14 -13.17 -9.19 31.75
N ALA A 15 -12.73 -9.41 32.97
CA ALA A 15 -11.41 -9.97 33.27
C ALA A 15 -11.24 -11.39 32.68
N VAL A 16 -12.26 -12.24 32.83
CA VAL A 16 -12.27 -13.59 32.23
C VAL A 16 -12.23 -13.53 30.72
N ALA A 17 -13.01 -12.65 30.09
CA ALA A 17 -13.03 -12.49 28.65
C ALA A 17 -11.66 -12.01 28.11
N ILE A 18 -11.04 -11.02 28.75
CA ILE A 18 -9.70 -10.53 28.40
C ILE A 18 -8.66 -11.65 28.55
N SER A 19 -8.71 -12.42 29.65
CA SER A 19 -7.78 -13.52 29.89
C SER A 19 -7.94 -14.64 28.87
N ALA A 20 -9.17 -14.98 28.49
CA ALA A 20 -9.46 -15.97 27.46
C ALA A 20 -8.96 -15.51 26.07
N LEU A 21 -9.14 -14.25 25.74
CA LEU A 21 -8.65 -13.64 24.49
C LEU A 21 -7.11 -13.64 24.46
N ALA A 22 -6.46 -13.32 25.58
CA ALA A 22 -5.00 -13.32 25.69
C ALA A 22 -4.43 -14.75 25.51
N LEU A 23 -5.04 -15.75 26.17
CA LEU A 23 -4.66 -17.15 26.00
C LEU A 23 -4.86 -17.63 24.55
N PHE A 24 -5.99 -17.31 23.94
CA PHE A 24 -6.28 -17.68 22.55
C PHE A 24 -5.26 -17.03 21.60
N ASN A 25 -4.93 -15.77 21.83
CA ASN A 25 -3.91 -15.06 21.05
C ASN A 25 -2.52 -15.69 21.21
N LEU A 26 -2.18 -16.23 22.39
CA LEU A 26 -0.88 -16.87 22.64
C LEU A 26 -0.66 -18.11 21.77
N PHE A 27 -1.73 -18.89 21.54
CA PHE A 27 -1.69 -20.16 20.78
C PHE A 27 -1.93 -20.00 19.28
N GLN A 28 -2.11 -18.78 18.78
CA GLN A 28 -2.31 -18.54 17.36
C GLN A 28 -1.01 -18.76 16.59
N THR A 29 -1.05 -19.62 15.57
CA THR A 29 0.08 -19.98 14.72
C THR A 29 0.12 -19.19 13.41
N ASP A 30 -1.05 -18.82 12.87
CA ASP A 30 -1.17 -18.05 11.63
C ASP A 30 -1.43 -16.56 11.99
N ARG A 31 -0.37 -15.76 11.93
CA ARG A 31 -0.41 -14.34 12.30
C ARG A 31 -0.20 -13.45 11.09
N PRO A 32 -0.96 -12.35 10.99
CA PRO A 32 -0.73 -11.39 9.92
C PRO A 32 0.67 -10.78 10.05
N THR A 33 1.34 -10.62 8.93
CA THR A 33 2.66 -9.96 8.85
C THR A 33 2.55 -8.51 8.41
N VAL A 34 1.36 -8.10 8.04
CA VAL A 34 1.09 -6.79 7.45
C VAL A 34 -0.27 -6.28 7.91
N SER A 35 -0.38 -5.00 8.20
CA SER A 35 -1.66 -4.29 8.37
C SER A 35 -2.00 -3.52 7.10
N GLU A 36 -3.06 -3.94 6.41
CA GLU A 36 -3.59 -3.22 5.27
C GLU A 36 -4.26 -1.89 5.70
N THR A 37 -4.83 -1.88 6.90
CA THR A 37 -5.52 -0.70 7.48
C THR A 37 -4.55 0.42 7.82
N GLU A 38 -3.31 0.09 8.20
CA GLU A 38 -2.26 1.04 8.57
C GLU A 38 -1.17 1.16 7.51
N ASN A 39 -1.23 0.34 6.45
CA ASN A 39 -0.26 0.30 5.36
C ASN A 39 1.20 0.12 5.84
N ARG A 40 1.41 -0.80 6.80
CA ARG A 40 2.72 -1.09 7.38
C ARG A 40 2.94 -2.58 7.67
N ASN A 41 4.21 -2.97 7.74
CA ASN A 41 4.57 -4.29 8.26
C ASN A 41 4.26 -4.37 9.76
N LEU A 42 3.77 -5.52 10.18
CA LEU A 42 3.53 -5.82 11.59
C LEU A 42 4.78 -6.45 12.22
N ALA A 43 4.85 -6.39 13.56
CA ALA A 43 5.95 -6.93 14.33
C ALA A 43 6.09 -8.45 14.13
N THR A 44 7.34 -9.00 13.93
CA THR A 44 7.63 -10.44 13.96
C THR A 44 8.07 -10.85 15.35
N MET A 45 7.97 -12.13 15.67
CA MET A 45 8.52 -12.64 16.92
C MET A 45 10.02 -12.35 17.01
N PRO A 46 10.50 -11.68 18.06
CA PRO A 46 11.93 -11.37 18.18
C PRO A 46 12.75 -12.64 18.41
N ASP A 47 13.98 -12.63 17.89
CA ASP A 47 14.95 -13.67 18.20
C ASP A 47 15.40 -13.58 19.66
N PHE A 48 15.46 -14.73 20.32
CA PHE A 48 15.94 -14.77 21.69
C PHE A 48 17.46 -14.61 21.74
N THR A 49 17.93 -13.55 22.37
CA THR A 49 19.35 -13.35 22.69
C THR A 49 19.53 -13.05 24.18
N MET A 50 20.66 -13.44 24.77
CA MET A 50 20.91 -13.21 26.19
C MET A 50 21.03 -11.71 26.50
N ASP A 51 21.57 -10.92 25.59
CA ASP A 51 21.72 -9.47 25.74
C ASP A 51 20.35 -8.78 25.78
N ALA A 52 19.44 -9.13 24.86
CA ALA A 52 18.08 -8.61 24.80
C ALA A 52 17.24 -9.04 26.03
N LEU A 53 17.55 -10.22 26.62
CA LEU A 53 16.91 -10.65 27.84
C LEU A 53 17.37 -9.81 29.05
N LEU A 54 18.66 -9.52 29.14
CA LEU A 54 19.26 -8.81 30.27
C LEU A 54 18.94 -7.31 30.28
N ASP A 55 18.85 -6.69 29.10
CA ASP A 55 18.46 -5.28 28.97
C ASP A 55 16.95 -5.05 28.94
N GLY A 56 16.15 -6.13 28.88
CA GLY A 56 14.69 -6.10 28.89
C GLY A 56 14.04 -5.83 27.52
N SER A 57 14.82 -5.59 26.45
CA SER A 57 14.29 -5.31 25.11
C SER A 57 13.51 -6.50 24.55
N PHE A 58 13.93 -7.73 24.82
CA PHE A 58 13.20 -8.92 24.42
C PHE A 58 11.74 -8.92 24.84
N PHE A 59 11.44 -8.53 26.10
CA PHE A 59 10.06 -8.48 26.58
C PHE A 59 9.25 -7.34 25.95
N ALA A 60 9.89 -6.21 25.66
CA ALA A 60 9.26 -5.09 24.98
C ALA A 60 8.89 -5.48 23.53
N ASP A 61 9.79 -6.17 22.84
CA ASP A 61 9.57 -6.62 21.47
C ASP A 61 8.52 -7.74 21.39
N VAL A 62 8.52 -8.68 22.32
CA VAL A 62 7.45 -9.69 22.46
C VAL A 62 6.10 -9.02 22.70
N ALA A 63 6.01 -8.02 23.57
CA ALA A 63 4.78 -7.29 23.83
C ALA A 63 4.32 -6.54 22.56
N THR A 64 5.23 -5.94 21.81
CA THR A 64 4.97 -5.28 20.52
C THR A 64 4.46 -6.28 19.48
N PHE A 65 5.11 -7.45 19.36
CA PHE A 65 4.65 -8.52 18.48
C PHE A 65 3.21 -8.95 18.78
N PHE A 66 2.88 -9.23 20.04
CA PHE A 66 1.52 -9.63 20.39
C PHE A 66 0.50 -8.50 20.22
N SER A 67 0.87 -7.26 20.49
CA SER A 67 -0.01 -6.11 20.27
C SER A 67 -0.27 -5.81 18.79
N ASP A 68 0.71 -6.08 17.95
CA ASP A 68 0.62 -5.86 16.51
C ASP A 68 -0.11 -6.99 15.76
N THR A 69 -0.04 -8.21 16.26
CA THR A 69 -0.52 -9.40 15.54
C THR A 69 -1.70 -10.11 16.20
N PHE A 70 -2.38 -9.49 17.20
CA PHE A 70 -3.50 -10.17 17.85
C PHE A 70 -4.71 -10.33 16.91
N ILE A 71 -5.47 -11.40 17.14
CA ILE A 71 -6.66 -11.73 16.35
C ILE A 71 -7.70 -10.61 16.43
N GLY A 72 -8.15 -10.15 15.27
CA GLY A 72 -9.16 -9.11 15.19
C GLY A 72 -8.62 -7.69 15.41
N ARG A 73 -7.29 -7.49 15.38
CA ARG A 73 -6.67 -6.17 15.51
C ARG A 73 -7.20 -5.18 14.46
N ASP A 74 -7.13 -5.51 13.19
CA ASP A 74 -7.56 -4.62 12.10
C ASP A 74 -9.05 -4.26 12.17
N PRO A 75 -9.99 -5.20 12.42
CA PRO A 75 -11.38 -4.87 12.74
C PRO A 75 -11.53 -3.99 13.98
N MET A 76 -10.74 -4.18 15.03
CA MET A 76 -10.81 -3.34 16.23
C MET A 76 -10.24 -1.93 16.00
N VAL A 77 -9.15 -1.80 15.25
CA VAL A 77 -8.61 -0.51 14.82
C VAL A 77 -9.61 0.22 13.93
N ALA A 78 -10.24 -0.47 12.99
CA ALA A 78 -11.31 0.09 12.15
C ALA A 78 -12.52 0.51 12.99
N LEU A 79 -12.93 -0.30 13.98
CA LEU A 79 -14.01 0.03 14.91
C LEU A 79 -13.65 1.24 15.80
N SER A 80 -12.43 1.30 16.33
CA SER A 80 -11.94 2.45 17.11
C SER A 80 -11.99 3.73 16.27
N LYS A 81 -11.47 3.70 15.06
CA LYS A 81 -11.56 4.83 14.10
C LYS A 81 -13.01 5.21 13.80
N LYS A 82 -13.91 4.23 13.70
CA LYS A 82 -15.35 4.48 13.53
C LYS A 82 -15.99 5.07 14.78
N MET A 83 -15.62 4.60 15.97
CA MET A 83 -16.10 5.15 17.24
C MET A 83 -15.57 6.57 17.50
N ASP A 84 -14.32 6.85 17.16
CA ASP A 84 -13.75 8.20 17.27
C ASP A 84 -14.46 9.19 16.32
N ARG A 85 -14.85 8.73 15.12
CA ARG A 85 -15.74 9.51 14.23
C ARG A 85 -17.11 9.74 14.83
N LEU A 86 -17.71 8.74 15.49
CA LEU A 86 -19.00 8.88 16.18
C LEU A 86 -18.90 9.82 17.40
N LYS A 87 -17.80 9.78 18.13
CA LYS A 87 -17.53 10.70 19.26
C LYS A 87 -17.34 12.13 18.76
N SER A 88 -16.57 12.35 17.70
CA SER A 88 -16.43 13.68 17.11
C SER A 88 -17.75 14.21 16.55
N PHE A 89 -18.58 13.34 15.97
CA PHE A 89 -19.91 13.68 15.50
C PHE A 89 -20.89 14.01 16.64
N SER A 90 -20.83 13.28 17.77
CA SER A 90 -21.66 13.56 18.95
C SER A 90 -21.28 14.86 19.66
N LEU A 91 -19.98 15.18 19.74
CA LEU A 91 -19.48 16.43 20.33
C LEU A 91 -19.88 17.67 19.50
N ILE A 92 -19.93 17.55 18.18
CA ILE A 92 -20.47 18.61 17.30
C ILE A 92 -21.96 18.79 17.52
N ARG A 93 -22.71 17.69 17.71
CA ARG A 93 -24.16 17.72 17.91
C ARG A 93 -24.59 18.30 19.27
N GLU A 94 -23.79 18.09 20.32
CA GLU A 94 -24.10 18.61 21.65
C GLU A 94 -23.83 20.13 21.79
N LYS A 95 -22.92 20.69 20.99
CA LYS A 95 -22.55 22.10 21.10
C LYS A 95 -23.39 23.06 20.25
N GLU A 96 -24.07 22.62 19.20
CA GLU A 96 -24.64 23.59 18.22
C GLU A 96 -26.11 23.37 17.82
N GLY A 97 -26.84 22.40 18.31
CA GLY A 97 -28.30 22.27 18.05
C GLY A 97 -28.70 22.25 16.57
N ILE A 98 -27.86 21.85 15.65
CA ILE A 98 -28.02 21.95 14.20
C ILE A 98 -28.61 20.66 13.64
N SER A 99 -29.80 20.75 13.07
CA SER A 99 -30.37 19.76 12.14
C SER A 99 -29.66 19.88 10.80
N ILE A 100 -28.94 18.85 10.38
CA ILE A 100 -28.30 18.82 9.04
C ILE A 100 -29.39 18.49 8.02
N ILE A 101 -29.91 19.50 7.32
CA ILE A 101 -30.51 19.34 6.01
C ILE A 101 -29.37 19.38 5.01
N VAL A 102 -29.12 18.27 4.32
CA VAL A 102 -28.10 18.21 3.26
C VAL A 102 -28.65 18.97 2.06
N ASP A 103 -28.32 20.25 1.97
CA ASP A 103 -28.49 21.02 0.75
C ASP A 103 -27.27 20.81 -0.15
N PRO A 104 -27.42 20.26 -1.36
CA PRO A 104 -26.29 20.05 -2.27
C PRO A 104 -25.60 21.34 -2.73
N ASN A 105 -26.14 22.51 -2.40
CA ASN A 105 -25.56 23.83 -2.68
C ASN A 105 -24.97 24.52 -1.43
N ALA A 106 -25.01 23.88 -0.26
CA ALA A 106 -24.49 24.49 0.95
C ALA A 106 -22.94 24.57 0.91
N THR A 107 -22.43 25.78 0.86
CA THR A 107 -21.06 26.07 1.32
C THR A 107 -20.99 25.71 2.79
N MET A 108 -20.02 24.84 3.18
CA MET A 108 -19.81 24.47 4.59
C MET A 108 -19.75 25.73 5.47
N PRO A 109 -20.47 25.76 6.62
CA PRO A 109 -20.29 26.83 7.59
C PRO A 109 -18.82 26.86 8.03
N PRO A 110 -18.24 28.04 8.28
CA PRO A 110 -16.89 28.14 8.77
C PRO A 110 -16.80 27.36 10.08
N ALA A 111 -15.98 26.32 10.09
CA ALA A 111 -15.64 25.63 11.33
C ALA A 111 -15.08 26.66 12.30
N THR A 112 -15.64 26.75 13.50
CA THR A 112 -15.02 27.46 14.61
C THR A 112 -13.83 26.60 15.05
N GLU A 113 -12.76 26.61 14.25
CA GLU A 113 -11.51 25.93 14.60
C GLU A 113 -10.87 26.69 15.76
N GLU A 114 -10.44 25.96 16.79
CA GLU A 114 -9.49 26.52 17.74
C GLU A 114 -8.32 27.11 16.94
N PRO A 115 -7.83 28.31 17.30
CA PRO A 115 -6.74 28.93 16.58
C PRO A 115 -5.55 27.98 16.54
N LEU A 116 -5.04 27.67 15.33
CA LEU A 116 -3.86 26.86 15.17
C LEU A 116 -2.67 27.54 15.86
N PRO A 117 -1.76 26.79 16.51
CA PRO A 117 -0.57 27.37 17.09
C PRO A 117 0.27 28.05 16.00
N THR A 118 0.69 29.27 16.27
CA THR A 118 1.60 30.01 15.39
C THR A 118 3.05 29.67 15.73
N LEU A 119 3.91 29.62 14.71
CA LEU A 119 5.34 29.38 14.91
C LEU A 119 5.96 30.48 15.79
N PRO A 120 6.69 30.13 16.88
CA PRO A 120 7.43 31.11 17.66
C PRO A 120 8.55 31.73 16.82
N PRO A 121 9.08 32.95 17.17
CA PRO A 121 10.27 33.47 16.54
C PRO A 121 11.41 32.47 16.67
N TRP A 122 12.08 32.15 15.54
CA TRP A 122 13.24 31.27 15.58
C TRP A 122 14.45 32.02 16.11
N THR A 123 15.13 31.48 17.13
CA THR A 123 16.43 31.93 17.60
C THR A 123 17.44 30.82 17.39
N PRO A 124 18.59 31.09 16.70
CA PRO A 124 19.61 30.06 16.55
C PRO A 124 20.02 29.50 17.91
N PRO A 125 20.26 28.21 18.07
CA PRO A 125 20.86 27.67 19.28
C PRO A 125 22.19 28.36 19.58
N ALA A 126 22.47 28.60 20.88
CA ALA A 126 23.77 29.14 21.30
C ALA A 126 24.87 28.17 20.81
N THR A 127 25.88 28.72 20.12
CA THR A 127 27.00 27.89 19.64
C THR A 127 27.81 27.41 20.83
N ASP A 128 27.66 26.14 21.19
CA ASP A 128 28.56 25.51 22.15
C ASP A 128 29.97 25.42 21.57
N PRO A 129 31.04 25.64 22.40
CA PRO A 129 32.40 25.53 21.92
C PRO A 129 32.69 24.06 21.49
N LYS A 130 33.18 23.92 20.26
CA LYS A 130 33.55 22.68 19.59
C LYS A 130 34.30 21.73 20.54
N PRO A 131 33.80 20.49 20.73
CA PRO A 131 34.55 19.43 21.42
C PRO A 131 35.80 19.08 20.61
N THR A 132 36.95 19.03 21.27
CA THR A 132 38.19 18.54 20.66
C THR A 132 38.12 17.00 20.58
N ASP A 133 38.17 16.47 19.35
CA ASP A 133 38.13 15.04 19.05
C ASP A 133 39.28 14.29 19.74
N PRO A 134 39.03 13.14 20.37
CA PRO A 134 40.08 12.20 20.70
C PRO A 134 40.44 11.39 19.43
N LYS A 135 41.73 11.32 19.14
CA LYS A 135 42.36 10.62 18.02
C LYS A 135 41.92 9.15 17.95
N PRO A 136 41.45 8.64 16.80
CA PRO A 136 41.09 7.24 16.64
C PRO A 136 42.37 6.33 16.72
N THR A 137 42.30 5.29 17.52
CA THR A 137 43.23 4.16 17.46
C THR A 137 42.55 3.05 16.67
N ASP A 138 43.13 2.75 15.49
CA ASP A 138 42.69 1.66 14.63
C ASP A 138 42.96 0.28 15.27
N PRO A 139 41.99 -0.62 15.35
CA PRO A 139 42.26 -2.02 15.58
C PRO A 139 42.60 -2.72 14.26
N LYS A 140 43.72 -3.41 14.26
CA LYS A 140 44.26 -4.22 13.15
C LYS A 140 43.30 -5.34 12.76
N PRO A 141 43.02 -5.54 11.46
CA PRO A 141 42.18 -6.64 11.00
C PRO A 141 42.89 -7.99 11.16
N THR A 142 42.23 -8.96 11.74
CA THR A 142 42.61 -10.38 11.65
C THR A 142 41.65 -11.07 10.69
N ASP A 143 42.21 -11.51 9.55
CA ASP A 143 41.48 -12.31 8.56
C ASP A 143 41.15 -13.69 9.09
N PRO A 144 39.92 -14.19 9.00
CA PRO A 144 39.65 -15.62 9.17
C PRO A 144 39.83 -16.33 7.84
N LYS A 145 40.68 -17.40 7.90
CA LYS A 145 40.98 -18.33 6.81
C LYS A 145 39.71 -19.07 6.34
N PRO A 146 39.45 -19.17 5.03
CA PRO A 146 38.34 -19.96 4.50
C PRO A 146 38.57 -21.45 4.70
N THR A 147 37.62 -22.16 5.24
CA THR A 147 37.54 -23.63 5.19
C THR A 147 36.46 -24.00 4.18
N ASP A 148 36.88 -24.58 3.07
CA ASP A 148 36.00 -25.16 2.05
C ASP A 148 35.27 -26.40 2.60
N PRO A 149 33.96 -26.53 2.41
CA PRO A 149 33.28 -27.78 2.66
C PRO A 149 33.46 -28.72 1.46
N LYS A 150 33.98 -29.91 1.77
CA LYS A 150 34.19 -31.04 0.84
C LYS A 150 32.81 -31.55 0.35
N PRO A 151 32.60 -31.75 -0.97
CA PRO A 151 31.40 -32.38 -1.49
C PRO A 151 31.32 -33.85 -1.06
N THR A 152 30.21 -34.25 -0.51
CA THR A 152 29.86 -35.68 -0.33
C THR A 152 28.91 -36.08 -1.45
N ASP A 153 29.40 -36.89 -2.36
CA ASP A 153 28.57 -37.57 -3.38
C ASP A 153 27.60 -38.56 -2.73
N PRO A 154 26.35 -38.59 -3.16
CA PRO A 154 25.43 -39.63 -2.74
C PRO A 154 25.79 -40.97 -3.44
N LYS A 155 26.04 -41.98 -2.64
CA LYS A 155 26.30 -43.37 -3.07
C LYS A 155 25.01 -43.92 -3.73
N PRO A 156 25.11 -44.55 -4.93
CA PRO A 156 23.98 -45.25 -5.53
C PRO A 156 23.53 -46.42 -4.64
N THR A 157 22.28 -46.48 -4.32
CA THR A 157 21.66 -47.67 -3.71
C THR A 157 21.22 -48.60 -4.83
N ASP A 158 21.85 -49.75 -4.91
CA ASP A 158 21.43 -50.86 -5.76
C ASP A 158 20.00 -51.32 -5.40
N PRO A 159 19.15 -51.66 -6.38
CA PRO A 159 17.84 -52.22 -6.10
C PRO A 159 17.98 -53.63 -5.46
N LYS A 160 17.33 -53.78 -4.33
CA LYS A 160 17.22 -55.07 -3.61
C LYS A 160 16.55 -56.10 -4.53
N PRO A 161 17.07 -57.35 -4.65
CA PRO A 161 16.44 -58.39 -5.45
C PRO A 161 15.02 -58.70 -4.95
N THR A 162 14.06 -58.71 -5.85
CA THR A 162 12.68 -59.16 -5.59
C THR A 162 12.65 -60.66 -5.36
N ASN A 163 11.99 -61.06 -4.29
CA ASN A 163 11.76 -62.46 -3.93
C ASN A 163 10.76 -63.11 -4.92
N PRO A 164 11.04 -64.28 -5.54
CA PRO A 164 10.17 -64.90 -6.57
C PRO A 164 8.82 -65.44 -6.09
N LEU A 165 8.43 -65.21 -4.85
CA LEU A 165 7.21 -65.78 -4.23
C LEU A 165 6.11 -64.77 -3.86
N ASP A 166 6.24 -63.51 -4.26
CA ASP A 166 5.14 -62.56 -4.08
C ASP A 166 4.05 -62.83 -5.14
N PRO A 167 2.78 -62.92 -4.74
CA PRO A 167 1.66 -63.05 -5.70
C PRO A 167 1.65 -61.79 -6.60
N PRO A 168 1.28 -61.96 -7.89
CA PRO A 168 1.23 -60.82 -8.80
C PRO A 168 0.32 -59.73 -8.24
N VAL A 169 0.89 -58.54 -8.10
CA VAL A 169 0.13 -57.35 -7.73
C VAL A 169 -1.02 -57.19 -8.74
N PRO A 170 -2.28 -57.10 -8.30
CA PRO A 170 -3.38 -56.86 -9.23
C PRO A 170 -3.06 -55.61 -10.06
N PRO A 171 -3.33 -55.61 -11.37
CA PRO A 171 -3.13 -54.43 -12.19
C PRO A 171 -3.93 -53.27 -11.58
N GLU A 172 -3.29 -52.13 -11.42
CA GLU A 172 -3.97 -50.90 -10.98
C GLU A 172 -5.20 -50.66 -11.89
N PRO A 173 -6.35 -50.29 -11.34
CA PRO A 173 -7.52 -50.03 -12.16
C PRO A 173 -7.24 -48.90 -13.15
N VAL A 174 -7.28 -49.21 -14.45
CA VAL A 174 -7.09 -48.23 -15.51
C VAL A 174 -8.25 -47.22 -15.43
N ILE A 175 -7.94 -45.99 -15.11
CA ILE A 175 -8.93 -44.92 -15.07
C ILE A 175 -9.20 -44.47 -16.51
N PRO A 176 -10.45 -44.61 -17.04
CA PRO A 176 -10.76 -44.33 -18.44
C PRO A 176 -10.50 -42.90 -18.86
N LEU A 177 -10.81 -41.93 -17.96
CA LEU A 177 -10.80 -40.51 -18.26
C LEU A 177 -10.70 -39.67 -16.97
N LEU A 178 -9.85 -38.68 -16.94
CA LEU A 178 -9.77 -37.67 -15.89
C LEU A 178 -9.85 -36.27 -16.50
N LEU A 179 -10.35 -35.30 -15.74
CA LEU A 179 -10.27 -33.88 -16.04
C LEU A 179 -9.43 -33.17 -14.97
N ASP A 180 -8.66 -32.16 -15.36
CA ASP A 180 -7.90 -31.30 -14.46
C ASP A 180 -8.80 -30.38 -13.62
N GLN A 181 -10.07 -30.18 -14.03
CA GLN A 181 -11.07 -29.36 -13.37
C GLN A 181 -12.39 -30.16 -13.21
N SER A 182 -12.97 -30.15 -12.02
CA SER A 182 -14.32 -30.72 -11.75
C SER A 182 -15.39 -29.61 -11.66
N SER A 183 -15.00 -28.38 -11.36
CA SER A 183 -15.90 -27.22 -11.33
C SER A 183 -15.15 -25.91 -11.61
N LEU A 184 -15.83 -24.95 -12.22
CA LEU A 184 -15.34 -23.62 -12.54
C LEU A 184 -16.40 -22.57 -12.22
N SER A 185 -15.96 -21.40 -11.76
CA SER A 185 -16.79 -20.18 -11.66
C SER A 185 -16.18 -19.13 -12.57
N LEU A 186 -16.91 -18.70 -13.58
CA LEU A 186 -16.49 -17.76 -14.62
C LEU A 186 -17.42 -16.54 -14.64
N THR A 187 -16.96 -15.47 -15.24
CA THR A 187 -17.78 -14.31 -15.59
C THR A 187 -17.99 -14.30 -17.10
N ALA A 188 -19.08 -13.73 -17.61
CA ALA A 188 -19.29 -13.61 -19.03
C ALA A 188 -18.09 -12.96 -19.73
N SER A 189 -17.67 -13.50 -20.87
CA SER A 189 -16.46 -13.22 -21.65
C SER A 189 -15.16 -13.87 -21.14
N ASP A 190 -15.15 -14.52 -19.96
CA ASP A 190 -13.98 -15.27 -19.53
C ASP A 190 -13.75 -16.50 -20.43
N THR A 191 -12.48 -16.84 -20.63
CA THR A 191 -12.07 -18.08 -21.29
C THR A 191 -11.24 -18.93 -20.35
N LYS A 192 -11.38 -20.26 -20.44
CA LYS A 192 -10.63 -21.23 -19.64
C LYS A 192 -10.33 -22.47 -20.47
N VAL A 193 -9.13 -23.03 -20.25
CA VAL A 193 -8.76 -24.33 -20.83
C VAL A 193 -9.03 -25.42 -19.79
N ILE A 194 -9.66 -26.53 -20.24
CA ILE A 194 -9.86 -27.78 -19.48
C ILE A 194 -9.04 -28.85 -20.18
N THR A 195 -8.27 -29.62 -19.42
CA THR A 195 -7.41 -30.68 -19.95
C THR A 195 -7.95 -32.06 -19.52
N ALA A 196 -8.05 -32.98 -20.45
CA ALA A 196 -8.37 -34.37 -20.20
C ALA A 196 -7.10 -35.24 -20.22
N VAL A 197 -7.05 -36.22 -19.32
CA VAL A 197 -6.10 -37.32 -19.38
C VAL A 197 -6.89 -38.58 -19.76
N VAL A 198 -6.58 -39.15 -20.94
CA VAL A 198 -7.24 -40.35 -21.48
C VAL A 198 -6.41 -41.55 -21.08
N GLY A 199 -7.06 -42.54 -20.46
CA GLY A 199 -6.44 -43.79 -20.05
C GLY A 199 -6.00 -44.67 -21.24
N GLU A 200 -5.03 -45.55 -21.00
CA GLU A 200 -4.56 -46.49 -22.02
C GLU A 200 -5.69 -47.42 -22.49
N GLY A 201 -5.83 -47.62 -23.81
CA GLY A 201 -6.89 -48.44 -24.41
C GLY A 201 -8.20 -47.70 -24.68
N TYR A 202 -8.28 -46.39 -24.35
CA TYR A 202 -9.45 -45.56 -24.64
C TYR A 202 -9.15 -44.57 -25.77
N THR A 203 -10.15 -44.30 -26.63
CA THR A 203 -9.98 -43.44 -27.80
C THR A 203 -11.23 -42.60 -28.07
N GLY A 204 -11.15 -41.69 -29.04
CA GLY A 204 -12.32 -40.93 -29.53
C GLY A 204 -12.79 -39.88 -28.52
N LEU A 205 -11.86 -39.15 -27.87
CA LEU A 205 -12.23 -38.07 -26.97
C LEU A 205 -13.05 -37.00 -27.69
N THR A 206 -14.23 -36.73 -27.14
CA THR A 206 -15.14 -35.68 -27.60
C THR A 206 -15.56 -34.81 -26.45
N TRP A 207 -15.86 -33.54 -26.73
CA TRP A 207 -16.29 -32.55 -25.75
C TRP A 207 -17.66 -31.99 -26.11
N THR A 208 -18.51 -31.79 -25.13
CA THR A 208 -19.83 -31.16 -25.31
C THR A 208 -20.11 -30.18 -24.16
N SER A 209 -20.93 -29.17 -24.43
CA SER A 209 -21.50 -28.28 -23.40
C SER A 209 -23.01 -28.56 -23.30
N SER A 210 -23.50 -28.73 -22.09
CA SER A 210 -24.96 -28.96 -21.83
C SER A 210 -25.79 -27.69 -22.05
N ASN A 211 -25.18 -26.50 -22.05
CA ASN A 211 -25.85 -25.22 -22.23
C ASN A 211 -24.95 -24.24 -23.01
N THR A 212 -25.09 -24.26 -24.33
CA THR A 212 -24.31 -23.40 -25.22
C THR A 212 -24.72 -21.93 -25.20
N ASN A 213 -25.82 -21.55 -24.55
CA ASN A 213 -26.18 -20.16 -24.31
C ASN A 213 -25.35 -19.58 -23.15
N ALA A 214 -24.94 -20.39 -22.20
CA ALA A 214 -24.11 -19.96 -21.07
C ALA A 214 -22.62 -20.17 -21.35
N VAL A 215 -22.21 -21.34 -21.89
CA VAL A 215 -20.81 -21.68 -22.12
C VAL A 215 -20.66 -22.45 -23.44
N ILE A 216 -19.79 -21.96 -24.33
CA ILE A 216 -19.43 -22.63 -25.58
C ILE A 216 -18.02 -23.23 -25.50
N LEU A 217 -17.77 -24.23 -26.33
CA LEU A 217 -16.45 -24.73 -26.69
C LEU A 217 -15.92 -23.85 -27.82
N SER A 218 -14.99 -22.94 -27.51
CA SER A 218 -14.42 -22.00 -28.49
C SER A 218 -13.28 -22.61 -29.30
N ALA A 219 -12.59 -23.60 -28.73
CA ALA A 219 -11.59 -24.42 -29.43
C ALA A 219 -11.47 -25.78 -28.74
N VAL A 220 -11.15 -26.81 -29.54
CA VAL A 220 -10.80 -28.17 -29.07
C VAL A 220 -9.53 -28.58 -29.81
N ASP A 221 -8.47 -28.90 -29.05
CA ASP A 221 -7.19 -29.33 -29.59
C ASP A 221 -6.66 -30.53 -28.79
N GLY A 222 -6.65 -31.70 -29.41
CA GLY A 222 -6.26 -32.96 -28.77
C GLY A 222 -7.02 -33.19 -27.47
N ASN A 223 -6.27 -33.24 -26.35
CA ASN A 223 -6.82 -33.50 -25.03
C ASN A 223 -7.28 -32.20 -24.31
N THR A 224 -7.29 -31.08 -24.95
CA THR A 224 -7.70 -29.79 -24.37
C THR A 224 -8.97 -29.25 -25.00
N ALA A 225 -9.82 -28.62 -24.20
CA ALA A 225 -10.97 -27.85 -24.65
C ALA A 225 -10.89 -26.43 -24.05
N THR A 226 -10.90 -25.41 -24.92
CA THR A 226 -11.07 -24.01 -24.50
C THR A 226 -12.55 -23.70 -24.45
N ILE A 227 -13.05 -23.32 -23.28
CA ILE A 227 -14.42 -22.87 -23.09
C ILE A 227 -14.48 -21.36 -23.00
N THR A 228 -15.56 -20.76 -23.46
CA THR A 228 -15.88 -19.33 -23.34
C THR A 228 -17.23 -19.18 -22.66
N ALA A 229 -17.27 -18.44 -21.58
CA ALA A 229 -18.48 -18.04 -20.88
C ALA A 229 -19.19 -16.93 -21.67
N LEU A 230 -20.46 -17.10 -22.03
CA LEU A 230 -21.24 -16.15 -22.82
C LEU A 230 -22.21 -15.32 -21.99
N ALA A 231 -23.00 -15.97 -21.15
CA ALA A 231 -24.05 -15.32 -20.34
C ALA A 231 -24.23 -16.04 -19.01
N GLN A 232 -24.85 -15.38 -18.05
CA GLN A 232 -25.22 -15.96 -16.75
C GLN A 232 -25.96 -17.29 -16.94
N GLY A 233 -25.54 -18.27 -16.17
CA GLY A 233 -26.17 -19.60 -16.19
C GLY A 233 -25.21 -20.70 -15.76
N ASN A 234 -25.73 -21.91 -15.76
CA ASN A 234 -24.93 -23.11 -15.48
C ASN A 234 -24.82 -23.94 -16.75
N ALA A 235 -23.64 -24.51 -16.96
CA ALA A 235 -23.38 -25.50 -17.99
C ALA A 235 -22.51 -26.61 -17.40
N THR A 236 -22.65 -27.81 -17.95
CA THR A 236 -21.75 -28.94 -17.69
C THR A 236 -20.94 -29.21 -18.96
N ILE A 237 -19.63 -29.15 -18.85
CA ILE A 237 -18.72 -29.56 -19.92
C ILE A 237 -18.45 -31.03 -19.73
N ILE A 238 -18.76 -31.82 -20.75
CA ILE A 238 -18.70 -33.28 -20.72
C ILE A 238 -17.62 -33.74 -21.71
N ALA A 239 -16.61 -34.43 -21.18
CA ALA A 239 -15.64 -35.17 -21.98
C ALA A 239 -16.06 -36.66 -22.07
N THR A 240 -15.97 -37.24 -23.25
CA THR A 240 -16.40 -38.65 -23.51
C THR A 240 -15.29 -39.37 -24.28
N VAL A 241 -14.96 -40.59 -23.85
CA VAL A 241 -14.06 -41.53 -24.54
C VAL A 241 -14.76 -42.89 -24.73
N ARG A 242 -14.20 -43.76 -25.59
CA ARG A 242 -14.70 -45.12 -25.85
C ARG A 242 -13.60 -46.15 -25.66
N ASP A 243 -13.96 -47.31 -25.13
CA ASP A 243 -13.09 -48.49 -25.15
C ASP A 243 -13.14 -49.23 -26.49
N ALA A 244 -12.36 -50.29 -26.61
CA ALA A 244 -12.30 -51.14 -27.82
C ALA A 244 -13.64 -51.86 -28.15
N ASN A 245 -14.56 -51.99 -27.19
CA ASN A 245 -15.87 -52.58 -27.35
C ASN A 245 -16.97 -51.55 -27.70
N GLY A 246 -16.58 -50.27 -27.80
CA GLY A 246 -17.49 -49.16 -28.08
C GLY A 246 -18.26 -48.64 -26.87
N GLN A 247 -17.97 -49.09 -25.65
CA GLN A 247 -18.56 -48.58 -24.43
C GLN A 247 -18.01 -47.18 -24.13
N THR A 248 -18.89 -46.26 -23.75
CA THR A 248 -18.56 -44.86 -23.50
C THR A 248 -18.34 -44.60 -22.01
N TYR A 249 -17.35 -43.75 -21.73
CA TYR A 249 -17.02 -43.26 -20.39
C TYR A 249 -16.97 -41.74 -20.41
N THR A 250 -17.57 -41.09 -19.43
CA THR A 250 -17.67 -39.64 -19.36
C THR A 250 -17.06 -39.09 -18.09
N LYS A 251 -16.55 -37.85 -18.19
CA LYS A 251 -16.22 -36.98 -17.03
C LYS A 251 -16.80 -35.60 -17.26
N GLU A 252 -17.18 -34.97 -16.16
CA GLU A 252 -17.92 -33.73 -16.17
C GLU A 252 -17.17 -32.64 -15.40
N CYS A 253 -17.25 -31.40 -15.91
CA CYS A 253 -16.85 -30.19 -15.22
C CYS A 253 -18.06 -29.24 -15.18
N THR A 254 -18.54 -28.92 -13.99
CA THR A 254 -19.61 -27.94 -13.80
C THR A 254 -19.08 -26.52 -13.95
N VAL A 255 -19.69 -25.71 -14.80
CA VAL A 255 -19.34 -24.30 -15.01
C VAL A 255 -20.51 -23.42 -14.59
N THR A 256 -20.28 -22.57 -13.61
CA THR A 256 -21.23 -21.53 -13.22
C THR A 256 -20.74 -20.23 -13.79
N VAL A 257 -21.49 -19.61 -14.69
CA VAL A 257 -21.25 -18.28 -15.20
C VAL A 257 -22.09 -17.29 -14.39
N LYS A 258 -21.40 -16.40 -13.73
CA LYS A 258 -22.02 -15.26 -13.05
C LYS A 258 -22.23 -14.15 -14.06
N ASP A 259 -23.29 -13.35 -13.88
CA ASP A 259 -23.35 -12.08 -14.59
C ASP A 259 -22.02 -11.36 -14.36
N PRO A 260 -21.45 -10.72 -15.41
CA PRO A 260 -20.59 -9.61 -15.12
C PRO A 260 -21.42 -8.76 -14.16
N VAL A 261 -20.85 -8.41 -13.01
CA VAL A 261 -21.45 -7.34 -12.21
C VAL A 261 -21.60 -6.22 -13.22
N ILE A 262 -22.80 -6.06 -13.78
CA ILE A 262 -23.14 -4.96 -14.67
C ILE A 262 -22.99 -3.79 -13.71
N GLN A 263 -21.79 -3.22 -13.69
CA GLN A 263 -21.64 -1.89 -13.18
C GLN A 263 -22.60 -1.10 -14.06
N LYS A 264 -23.77 -0.76 -13.49
CA LYS A 264 -24.66 0.24 -14.03
C LYS A 264 -23.73 1.29 -14.62
N PRO A 265 -23.80 1.64 -15.94
CA PRO A 265 -22.94 2.64 -16.51
C PRO A 265 -22.99 3.82 -15.56
N THR A 266 -21.90 4.10 -14.87
CA THR A 266 -21.88 5.10 -13.82
C THR A 266 -21.61 6.45 -14.47
N ASP A 267 -22.41 6.82 -15.45
CA ASP A 267 -22.53 8.19 -15.94
C ASP A 267 -23.08 9.11 -14.83
N VAL A 268 -23.53 8.52 -13.72
CA VAL A 268 -24.02 9.22 -12.55
C VAL A 268 -23.07 8.97 -11.39
N ALA A 269 -22.43 10.05 -10.92
CA ALA A 269 -21.63 9.99 -9.71
C ALA A 269 -22.52 9.71 -8.48
N ASP A 270 -22.09 8.77 -7.65
CA ASP A 270 -22.75 8.43 -6.40
C ASP A 270 -21.98 9.06 -5.24
N PHE A 271 -22.58 10.06 -4.59
CA PHE A 271 -21.98 10.78 -3.47
C PHE A 271 -22.36 10.07 -2.17
N LEU A 272 -21.37 9.47 -1.52
CA LEU A 272 -21.57 8.72 -0.30
C LEU A 272 -21.63 9.65 0.93
N PRO A 273 -22.34 9.25 2.01
CA PRO A 273 -22.47 10.07 3.22
C PRO A 273 -21.16 10.44 3.91
N ASN A 274 -20.10 9.68 3.67
CA ASN A 274 -18.75 9.92 4.20
C ASN A 274 -17.89 10.85 3.33
N GLY A 275 -18.49 11.51 2.32
CA GLY A 275 -17.82 12.44 1.42
C GLY A 275 -17.01 11.78 0.30
N LEU A 276 -17.04 10.45 0.18
CA LEU A 276 -16.44 9.73 -0.93
C LEU A 276 -17.38 9.69 -2.13
N ILE A 277 -16.83 9.51 -3.32
CA ILE A 277 -17.59 9.49 -4.57
C ILE A 277 -17.27 8.21 -5.31
N ILE A 278 -18.27 7.51 -5.83
CA ILE A 278 -18.10 6.42 -6.77
C ILE A 278 -18.53 6.92 -8.15
N TYR A 279 -17.62 6.91 -9.09
CA TYR A 279 -17.86 7.37 -10.44
C TYR A 279 -16.97 6.62 -11.43
N ASN A 280 -17.53 6.23 -12.56
CA ASN A 280 -16.81 5.59 -13.69
C ASN A 280 -15.85 4.45 -13.26
N GLY A 281 -16.33 3.57 -12.36
CA GLY A 281 -15.57 2.41 -11.90
C GLY A 281 -14.38 2.72 -10.99
N ALA A 282 -14.38 3.88 -10.34
CA ALA A 282 -13.38 4.28 -9.35
C ALA A 282 -14.02 4.97 -8.15
N ALA A 283 -13.32 4.94 -7.02
CA ALA A 283 -13.68 5.68 -5.82
C ALA A 283 -12.77 6.91 -5.67
N TYR A 284 -13.36 8.04 -5.32
CA TYR A 284 -12.67 9.32 -5.20
C TYR A 284 -12.85 9.88 -3.80
N SER A 285 -11.77 10.39 -3.22
CA SER A 285 -11.80 11.29 -2.07
C SER A 285 -11.80 12.74 -2.52
N GLN A 286 -12.20 13.65 -1.64
CA GLN A 286 -12.27 15.08 -1.92
C GLN A 286 -11.38 15.85 -0.95
N ALA A 287 -10.83 16.96 -1.42
CA ALA A 287 -10.18 17.97 -0.59
C ALA A 287 -10.88 19.30 -0.72
N TYR A 288 -10.74 20.14 0.29
CA TYR A 288 -11.29 21.50 0.30
C TYR A 288 -10.17 22.46 0.70
N PHE A 289 -10.15 23.63 0.06
CA PHE A 289 -9.18 24.65 0.43
C PHE A 289 -9.57 25.30 1.77
N VAL A 290 -8.75 25.08 2.78
CA VAL A 290 -8.90 25.65 4.11
C VAL A 290 -7.85 26.74 4.31
N LYS A 291 -8.21 27.99 4.00
CA LYS A 291 -7.27 29.12 3.93
C LYS A 291 -6.38 29.25 5.17
N ASN A 292 -6.97 29.14 6.36
CA ASN A 292 -6.21 29.26 7.61
C ASN A 292 -5.14 28.17 7.74
N VAL A 293 -5.48 26.90 7.44
CA VAL A 293 -4.51 25.79 7.47
C VAL A 293 -3.44 26.01 6.41
N ALA A 294 -3.83 26.30 5.17
CA ALA A 294 -2.89 26.52 4.07
C ALA A 294 -1.92 27.69 4.34
N THR A 295 -2.41 28.79 4.96
CA THR A 295 -1.55 29.92 5.36
C THR A 295 -0.54 29.51 6.43
N ASN A 296 -0.96 28.72 7.43
CA ASN A 296 -0.05 28.25 8.47
C ASN A 296 0.94 27.22 7.93
N MET A 297 0.53 26.38 6.96
CA MET A 297 1.46 25.48 6.26
C MET A 297 2.50 26.25 5.46
N ALA A 298 2.12 27.33 4.76
CA ALA A 298 3.08 28.22 4.07
C ALA A 298 4.12 28.81 5.04
N ALA A 299 3.69 29.22 6.24
CA ALA A 299 4.61 29.71 7.28
C ALA A 299 5.59 28.62 7.78
N ILE A 300 5.17 27.34 7.78
CA ILE A 300 6.09 26.23 8.07
C ILE A 300 7.15 26.12 6.97
N TYR A 301 6.76 26.16 5.70
CA TYR A 301 7.71 26.08 4.57
C TYR A 301 8.73 27.23 4.63
N ASP A 302 8.26 28.45 4.92
CA ASP A 302 9.14 29.61 5.15
C ASP A 302 10.10 29.41 6.33
N ARG A 303 9.65 28.73 7.39
CA ARG A 303 10.52 28.40 8.52
C ARG A 303 11.65 27.47 8.07
N TYR A 304 11.39 26.45 7.24
CA TYR A 304 12.45 25.60 6.71
C TYR A 304 13.43 26.38 5.83
N ALA A 305 12.94 27.29 4.98
CA ALA A 305 13.82 28.16 4.18
C ALA A 305 14.66 29.13 5.05
N LEU A 306 14.16 29.49 6.23
CA LEU A 306 14.91 30.35 7.19
C LEU A 306 16.00 29.54 7.91
N VAL A 307 15.70 28.33 8.38
CA VAL A 307 16.64 27.56 9.22
C VAL A 307 17.64 26.74 8.41
N PHE A 308 17.34 26.48 7.12
CA PHE A 308 18.23 25.82 6.17
C PHE A 308 18.53 26.72 4.95
N PRO A 309 19.23 27.84 5.16
CA PRO A 309 19.37 28.88 4.12
C PRO A 309 20.17 28.47 2.89
N ASN A 310 20.88 27.35 2.96
CA ASN A 310 21.64 26.78 1.84
C ASN A 310 20.84 25.72 1.02
N ALA A 311 19.63 25.36 1.46
CA ALA A 311 18.79 24.41 0.79
C ALA A 311 17.65 25.10 0.03
N GLN A 312 17.38 24.66 -1.21
CA GLN A 312 16.16 25.07 -1.90
C GLN A 312 14.97 24.33 -1.30
N VAL A 313 14.00 25.07 -0.77
CA VAL A 313 12.75 24.50 -0.26
C VAL A 313 11.71 24.43 -1.37
N SER A 314 11.16 23.25 -1.59
CA SER A 314 10.14 22.97 -2.61
C SER A 314 8.90 22.32 -1.98
N VAL A 315 7.74 22.55 -2.59
CA VAL A 315 6.48 21.91 -2.20
C VAL A 315 5.88 21.24 -3.43
N VAL A 316 5.71 19.93 -3.36
CA VAL A 316 4.98 19.10 -4.31
C VAL A 316 3.66 18.71 -3.64
N GLN A 317 2.62 19.53 -3.86
CA GLN A 317 1.28 19.19 -3.38
C GLN A 317 0.61 18.25 -4.37
N ALA A 318 0.51 16.97 -4.00
CA ALA A 318 -0.11 15.95 -4.82
C ALA A 318 -1.63 16.19 -4.91
N PRO A 319 -2.21 16.37 -6.11
CA PRO A 319 -3.64 16.46 -6.26
C PRO A 319 -4.32 15.12 -5.94
N LEU A 320 -5.60 15.15 -5.62
CA LEU A 320 -6.41 13.94 -5.52
C LEU A 320 -6.92 13.51 -6.90
N ALA A 321 -7.41 12.27 -7.00
CA ALA A 321 -7.90 11.67 -8.25
C ALA A 321 -9.01 12.49 -8.93
N THR A 322 -9.76 13.32 -8.19
CA THR A 322 -10.79 14.23 -8.74
C THR A 322 -10.26 15.21 -9.79
N ILE A 323 -8.93 15.47 -9.84
CA ILE A 323 -8.31 16.32 -10.87
C ILE A 323 -8.45 15.73 -12.28
N THR A 324 -8.62 14.41 -12.39
CA THR A 324 -8.75 13.70 -13.67
C THR A 324 -10.20 13.61 -14.17
N ILE A 325 -11.18 14.11 -13.41
CA ILE A 325 -12.58 14.11 -13.83
C ILE A 325 -12.81 15.22 -14.83
N THR A 326 -13.01 14.86 -16.10
CA THR A 326 -13.17 15.78 -17.22
C THR A 326 -14.64 16.04 -17.58
N ASP A 327 -15.58 15.18 -17.15
CA ASP A 327 -17.02 15.41 -17.36
C ASP A 327 -17.47 16.67 -16.59
N PRO A 328 -17.91 17.74 -17.29
CA PRO A 328 -18.27 19.01 -16.65
C PRO A 328 -19.44 18.89 -15.67
N ASN A 329 -20.36 17.92 -15.88
CA ASN A 329 -21.50 17.69 -14.99
C ASN A 329 -21.06 17.12 -13.63
N ILE A 330 -19.96 16.37 -13.60
CA ILE A 330 -19.42 15.81 -12.38
C ILE A 330 -18.33 16.72 -11.81
N ALA A 331 -17.45 17.26 -12.65
CA ALA A 331 -16.39 18.17 -12.24
C ALA A 331 -16.90 19.40 -11.47
N SER A 332 -18.12 19.87 -11.80
CA SER A 332 -18.76 20.98 -11.07
C SER A 332 -19.24 20.61 -9.65
N LYS A 333 -19.36 19.33 -9.33
CA LYS A 333 -19.90 18.81 -8.05
C LYS A 333 -18.83 18.21 -7.14
N VAL A 334 -17.59 18.08 -7.63
CA VAL A 334 -16.47 17.52 -6.87
C VAL A 334 -15.47 18.61 -6.50
N SER A 335 -14.51 18.30 -5.62
CA SER A 335 -13.44 19.23 -5.28
C SER A 335 -12.65 19.65 -6.51
N ASN A 336 -12.44 20.94 -6.67
CA ASN A 336 -11.64 21.49 -7.76
C ASN A 336 -10.16 21.53 -7.34
N GLU A 337 -9.46 20.40 -7.53
CA GLU A 337 -8.05 20.26 -7.18
C GLU A 337 -7.17 21.34 -7.84
N GLY A 338 -7.41 21.67 -9.10
CA GLY A 338 -6.66 22.73 -9.78
C GLY A 338 -6.80 24.10 -9.09
N SER A 339 -8.01 24.43 -8.62
CA SER A 339 -8.23 25.66 -7.83
C SER A 339 -7.57 25.59 -6.45
N ILE A 340 -7.50 24.42 -5.83
CA ILE A 340 -6.82 24.23 -4.54
C ILE A 340 -5.32 24.49 -4.72
N LEU A 341 -4.69 23.89 -5.75
CA LEU A 341 -3.28 24.10 -6.06
C LEU A 341 -2.97 25.58 -6.33
N ASP A 342 -3.74 26.24 -7.19
CA ASP A 342 -3.55 27.67 -7.51
C ASP A 342 -3.66 28.56 -6.25
N LYS A 343 -4.63 28.27 -5.38
CA LYS A 343 -4.82 29.03 -4.13
C LYS A 343 -3.70 28.78 -3.11
N THR A 344 -3.18 27.56 -3.08
CA THR A 344 -2.05 27.22 -2.21
C THR A 344 -0.78 27.90 -2.71
N GLU A 345 -0.50 27.83 -4.02
CA GLU A 345 0.64 28.52 -4.65
C GLU A 345 0.63 30.03 -4.36
N ALA A 346 -0.54 30.67 -4.44
CA ALA A 346 -0.69 32.09 -4.16
C ALA A 346 -0.38 32.50 -2.70
N LEU A 347 -0.20 31.55 -1.79
CA LEU A 347 0.23 31.79 -0.41
C LEU A 347 1.73 31.62 -0.20
N MET A 348 2.44 31.06 -1.20
CA MET A 348 3.89 30.83 -1.07
C MET A 348 4.66 32.12 -1.19
N SER A 349 5.72 32.25 -0.39
CA SER A 349 6.70 33.30 -0.56
C SER A 349 7.62 32.99 -1.76
N ASP A 350 8.38 33.99 -2.20
CA ASP A 350 9.39 33.87 -3.25
C ASP A 350 10.58 32.94 -2.91
N LYS A 351 10.68 32.51 -1.65
CA LYS A 351 11.68 31.54 -1.18
C LYS A 351 11.27 30.08 -1.43
N ILE A 352 10.00 29.85 -1.71
CA ILE A 352 9.42 28.51 -1.82
C ILE A 352 9.16 28.18 -3.29
N ASN A 353 9.78 27.12 -3.76
CA ASN A 353 9.51 26.56 -5.09
C ASN A 353 8.26 25.66 -5.03
N PHE A 354 7.09 26.24 -5.34
CA PHE A 354 5.85 25.46 -5.41
C PHE A 354 5.70 24.80 -6.78
N VAL A 355 5.66 23.46 -6.81
CA VAL A 355 5.49 22.69 -8.04
C VAL A 355 3.99 22.47 -8.28
N ASN A 356 3.40 23.34 -9.11
CA ASN A 356 1.98 23.25 -9.44
C ASN A 356 1.71 22.14 -10.47
N LEU A 357 1.16 21.03 -10.01
CA LEU A 357 0.90 19.82 -10.83
C LEU A 357 -0.39 19.90 -11.65
N LYS A 358 -1.13 21.00 -11.60
CA LYS A 358 -2.48 21.12 -12.20
C LYS A 358 -2.49 20.81 -13.69
N ASP A 359 -1.62 21.46 -14.45
CA ASP A 359 -1.65 21.34 -15.92
C ASP A 359 -1.11 19.99 -16.37
N THR A 360 -0.09 19.47 -15.71
CA THR A 360 0.47 18.14 -15.97
C THR A 360 -0.56 17.05 -15.75
N PHE A 361 -1.24 17.05 -14.61
CA PHE A 361 -2.23 16.01 -14.30
C PHE A 361 -3.50 16.12 -15.16
N LYS A 362 -3.89 17.33 -15.58
CA LYS A 362 -4.98 17.51 -16.55
C LYS A 362 -4.60 17.03 -17.95
N THR A 363 -3.39 17.30 -18.40
CA THR A 363 -2.88 16.85 -19.70
C THR A 363 -2.86 15.33 -19.80
N HIS A 364 -2.47 14.67 -18.72
CA HIS A 364 -2.37 13.21 -18.62
C HIS A 364 -3.61 12.54 -18.00
N ALA A 365 -4.75 13.24 -17.89
CA ALA A 365 -5.94 12.76 -17.18
C ALA A 365 -6.53 11.44 -17.73
N ASN A 366 -6.24 11.09 -18.98
CA ASN A 366 -6.67 9.83 -19.60
C ASN A 366 -5.72 8.65 -19.31
N GLU A 367 -4.61 8.88 -18.61
CA GLU A 367 -3.68 7.85 -18.20
C GLU A 367 -4.02 7.30 -16.82
N TYR A 368 -3.46 6.15 -16.47
CA TYR A 368 -3.69 5.51 -15.17
C TYR A 368 -2.86 6.17 -14.08
N LEU A 369 -3.20 7.42 -13.72
CA LEU A 369 -2.46 8.23 -12.74
C LEU A 369 -2.84 7.93 -11.29
N PHE A 370 -4.04 7.42 -11.05
CA PHE A 370 -4.56 7.10 -9.72
C PHE A 370 -5.15 5.70 -9.70
N PHE A 371 -5.06 5.05 -8.54
CA PHE A 371 -5.76 3.79 -8.32
C PHE A 371 -7.27 4.03 -8.26
N LYS A 372 -8.05 2.99 -8.61
CA LYS A 372 -9.52 3.02 -8.61
C LYS A 372 -10.10 2.67 -7.24
N SER A 373 -9.44 1.77 -6.52
CA SER A 373 -9.86 1.25 -5.22
C SER A 373 -9.00 1.74 -4.06
N ASP A 374 -8.03 2.61 -4.35
CA ASP A 374 -7.14 3.23 -3.36
C ASP A 374 -7.08 4.75 -3.53
N HIS A 375 -6.73 5.46 -2.46
CA HIS A 375 -6.69 6.91 -2.47
C HIS A 375 -5.38 7.50 -3.03
N HIS A 376 -4.37 6.69 -3.29
CA HIS A 376 -3.08 7.17 -3.78
C HIS A 376 -3.03 7.33 -5.30
N TRP A 377 -2.08 8.11 -5.76
CA TRP A 377 -1.62 8.03 -7.14
C TRP A 377 -0.92 6.69 -7.42
N THR A 378 -0.86 6.30 -8.68
CA THR A 378 -0.01 5.20 -9.14
C THR A 378 1.45 5.64 -9.16
N HIS A 379 2.37 4.69 -9.38
CA HIS A 379 3.77 5.06 -9.59
C HIS A 379 3.96 5.94 -10.83
N LEU A 380 3.12 5.79 -11.88
CA LEU A 380 3.11 6.69 -13.04
C LEU A 380 2.68 8.12 -12.67
N GLY A 381 1.64 8.28 -11.83
CA GLY A 381 1.25 9.60 -11.33
C GLY A 381 2.37 10.28 -10.54
N ALA A 382 3.04 9.52 -9.66
CA ALA A 382 4.21 9.99 -8.94
C ALA A 382 5.41 10.35 -9.85
N TYR A 383 5.57 9.66 -11.00
CA TYR A 383 6.58 9.98 -12.00
C TYR A 383 6.38 11.39 -12.58
N TYR A 384 5.17 11.73 -12.96
CA TYR A 384 4.90 13.08 -13.51
C TYR A 384 5.19 14.17 -12.48
N ALA A 385 4.83 13.95 -11.21
CA ALA A 385 5.16 14.86 -10.14
C ALA A 385 6.69 15.00 -9.92
N TYR A 386 7.41 13.89 -9.95
CA TYR A 386 8.88 13.89 -9.92
C TYR A 386 9.47 14.64 -11.11
N ALA A 387 8.97 14.41 -12.32
CA ALA A 387 9.49 15.05 -13.51
C ALA A 387 9.35 16.57 -13.46
N ASP A 388 8.21 17.07 -13.00
CA ASP A 388 7.99 18.50 -12.84
C ASP A 388 8.83 19.10 -11.69
N PHE A 389 8.98 18.37 -10.58
CA PHE A 389 9.83 18.77 -9.47
C PHE A 389 11.28 18.96 -9.92
N VAL A 390 11.90 17.97 -10.58
CA VAL A 390 13.30 18.09 -10.98
C VAL A 390 13.50 19.13 -12.08
N LYS A 391 12.52 19.32 -12.98
CA LYS A 391 12.54 20.41 -13.96
C LYS A 391 12.50 21.79 -13.29
N SER A 392 11.70 21.97 -12.24
CA SER A 392 11.61 23.24 -11.52
C SER A 392 12.94 23.63 -10.84
N LEU A 393 13.80 22.64 -10.57
CA LEU A 393 15.15 22.82 -10.07
C LEU A 393 16.21 22.95 -11.19
N GLY A 394 15.80 23.05 -12.46
CA GLY A 394 16.70 23.14 -13.62
C GLY A 394 17.39 21.81 -13.98
N MET A 395 16.94 20.68 -13.43
CA MET A 395 17.46 19.35 -13.76
C MET A 395 16.64 18.71 -14.89
N THR A 396 17.24 17.76 -15.60
CA THR A 396 16.55 16.97 -16.63
C THR A 396 15.99 15.69 -15.99
N PRO A 397 14.68 15.43 -16.01
CA PRO A 397 14.14 14.19 -15.48
C PRO A 397 14.62 12.98 -16.30
N THR A 398 14.87 11.87 -15.63
CA THR A 398 15.10 10.60 -16.31
C THR A 398 13.81 10.17 -17.02
N ALA A 399 13.89 9.88 -18.32
CA ALA A 399 12.72 9.50 -19.10
C ALA A 399 12.09 8.18 -18.57
N ILE A 400 10.75 8.07 -18.61
CA ILE A 400 10.04 6.93 -18.01
C ILE A 400 10.46 5.60 -18.64
N GLU A 401 10.84 5.60 -19.93
CA GLU A 401 11.28 4.43 -20.69
C GLU A 401 12.64 3.89 -20.21
N GLN A 402 13.40 4.67 -19.46
CA GLN A 402 14.69 4.23 -18.90
C GLN A 402 14.50 3.40 -17.62
N PHE A 403 13.35 3.54 -16.97
CA PHE A 403 13.04 2.72 -15.81
C PHE A 403 12.56 1.32 -16.21
N THR A 404 12.90 0.31 -15.43
CA THR A 404 12.39 -1.04 -15.66
C THR A 404 10.98 -1.18 -15.11
N LYS A 405 9.98 -1.21 -15.99
CA LYS A 405 8.60 -1.45 -15.56
C LYS A 405 8.41 -2.89 -15.09
N LYS A 406 7.83 -3.07 -13.90
CA LYS A 406 7.42 -4.36 -13.34
C LYS A 406 5.99 -4.28 -12.84
N THR A 407 5.12 -5.16 -13.32
CA THR A 407 3.77 -5.32 -12.78
C THR A 407 3.82 -6.23 -11.56
N LEU A 408 3.51 -5.70 -10.38
CA LEU A 408 3.57 -6.40 -9.10
C LEU A 408 2.27 -7.14 -8.80
N ASN A 409 1.12 -6.57 -9.19
CA ASN A 409 -0.20 -7.15 -9.00
C ASN A 409 -1.18 -6.58 -10.04
N THR A 410 -2.11 -7.40 -10.52
CA THR A 410 -3.19 -6.98 -11.45
C THR A 410 -4.58 -7.08 -10.83
N LYS A 411 -4.68 -7.49 -9.58
CA LYS A 411 -5.93 -7.71 -8.85
C LYS A 411 -5.88 -7.12 -7.44
N TRP A 412 -5.14 -6.02 -7.26
CA TRP A 412 -5.08 -5.36 -5.97
C TRP A 412 -6.38 -4.61 -5.68
N ILE A 413 -6.80 -4.64 -4.41
CA ILE A 413 -7.91 -3.87 -3.88
C ILE A 413 -7.33 -3.00 -2.76
N GLY A 414 -7.44 -1.69 -2.92
CA GLY A 414 -6.86 -0.72 -2.01
C GLY A 414 -7.79 -0.29 -0.88
N SER A 415 -7.33 0.71 -0.12
CA SER A 415 -7.96 1.20 1.11
C SER A 415 -9.35 1.79 0.94
N MET A 416 -9.70 2.30 -0.25
CA MET A 416 -11.02 2.89 -0.52
C MET A 416 -12.14 1.86 -0.42
N ALA A 417 -11.86 0.57 -0.69
CA ALA A 417 -12.82 -0.51 -0.49
C ALA A 417 -13.27 -0.63 0.99
N SER A 418 -12.31 -0.45 1.92
CA SER A 418 -12.61 -0.43 3.36
C SER A 418 -13.27 0.89 3.81
N TYR A 419 -12.86 2.02 3.23
CA TYR A 419 -13.41 3.34 3.59
C TYR A 419 -14.84 3.54 3.11
N THR A 420 -15.17 3.04 1.92
CA THR A 420 -16.54 3.12 1.39
C THR A 420 -17.45 2.09 2.04
N GLY A 421 -16.95 0.89 2.32
CA GLY A 421 -17.76 -0.28 2.66
C GLY A 421 -18.66 -0.74 1.51
N ASP A 422 -18.49 -0.19 0.29
CA ASP A 422 -19.32 -0.44 -0.87
C ASP A 422 -18.74 -1.61 -1.71
N ASP A 423 -19.57 -2.60 -2.01
CA ASP A 423 -19.14 -3.80 -2.73
C ASP A 423 -18.70 -3.50 -4.18
N ARG A 424 -19.18 -2.41 -4.76
CA ARG A 424 -18.72 -1.95 -6.08
C ARG A 424 -17.22 -1.65 -6.06
N VAL A 425 -16.75 -0.95 -5.01
CA VAL A 425 -15.32 -0.61 -4.89
C VAL A 425 -14.46 -1.84 -4.67
N LYS A 426 -14.98 -2.85 -3.99
CA LYS A 426 -14.29 -4.17 -3.84
C LYS A 426 -14.13 -4.90 -5.17
N SER A 427 -14.96 -4.57 -6.17
CA SER A 427 -14.83 -5.14 -7.52
C SER A 427 -13.84 -4.38 -8.42
N PHE A 428 -13.39 -3.19 -8.01
CA PHE A 428 -12.41 -2.40 -8.75
C PHE A 428 -11.01 -2.96 -8.51
N HIS A 429 -10.55 -3.78 -9.45
CA HIS A 429 -9.20 -4.33 -9.38
C HIS A 429 -8.21 -3.33 -9.96
N ASP A 430 -7.19 -3.03 -9.18
CA ASP A 430 -6.09 -2.16 -9.59
C ASP A 430 -4.87 -2.94 -10.04
N THR A 431 -4.10 -2.34 -10.95
CA THR A 431 -2.78 -2.82 -11.34
C THR A 431 -1.72 -2.01 -10.60
N VAL A 432 -0.90 -2.68 -9.81
CA VAL A 432 0.26 -2.08 -9.16
C VAL A 432 1.47 -2.27 -10.05
N ASP A 433 1.84 -1.22 -10.77
CA ASP A 433 3.06 -1.18 -11.56
C ASP A 433 4.16 -0.43 -10.80
N ALA A 434 5.38 -0.91 -10.89
CA ALA A 434 6.58 -0.25 -10.37
C ALA A 434 7.54 0.05 -11.53
N TYR A 435 8.04 1.28 -11.59
CA TYR A 435 9.11 1.72 -12.48
C TYR A 435 10.39 1.74 -11.66
N VAL A 436 11.15 0.65 -11.74
CA VAL A 436 12.34 0.44 -10.91
C VAL A 436 13.47 1.35 -11.38
N PRO A 437 14.09 2.15 -10.49
CA PRO A 437 15.17 3.05 -10.82
C PRO A 437 16.37 2.35 -11.46
N THR A 438 17.14 3.12 -12.25
CA THR A 438 18.34 2.61 -12.94
C THR A 438 19.53 2.50 -11.99
N LYS A 439 19.54 3.29 -10.93
CA LYS A 439 20.63 3.37 -9.94
C LYS A 439 20.44 2.37 -8.81
N THR A 440 21.52 1.75 -8.40
CA THR A 440 21.52 0.94 -7.19
C THR A 440 21.60 1.84 -5.96
N CYS A 441 20.82 1.50 -4.94
CA CYS A 441 20.79 2.25 -3.69
C CYS A 441 20.84 1.32 -2.48
N LYS A 442 21.28 1.86 -1.34
CA LYS A 442 21.10 1.23 -0.03
C LYS A 442 20.12 2.05 0.78
N MET A 443 18.98 1.48 1.09
CA MET A 443 17.96 2.06 1.95
C MET A 443 18.11 1.55 3.38
N THR A 444 18.07 2.44 4.35
CA THR A 444 18.09 2.13 5.78
C THR A 444 16.92 2.80 6.45
N ILE A 445 16.07 2.03 7.13
CA ILE A 445 14.90 2.48 7.87
C ILE A 445 15.24 2.40 9.35
N TYR A 446 15.05 3.49 10.07
CA TYR A 446 15.36 3.63 11.49
C TYR A 446 14.09 3.61 12.36
N GLY A 447 14.26 3.25 13.63
CA GLY A 447 13.18 3.35 14.62
C GLY A 447 11.99 2.45 14.36
N THR A 448 12.19 1.36 13.61
CA THR A 448 11.14 0.35 13.45
C THR A 448 11.03 -0.50 14.72
N ALA A 449 9.92 -1.18 14.92
CA ALA A 449 9.76 -2.16 16.01
C ALA A 449 10.85 -3.27 16.00
N TRP A 450 11.59 -3.38 14.91
CA TRP A 450 12.65 -4.38 14.65
C TRP A 450 14.05 -3.74 14.65
N GLY A 451 14.20 -2.55 15.19
CA GLY A 451 15.44 -1.78 15.13
C GLY A 451 15.68 -1.18 13.73
N THR A 452 16.92 -1.24 13.25
CA THR A 452 17.31 -0.67 11.95
C THR A 452 17.23 -1.73 10.86
N ILE A 453 16.45 -1.47 9.81
CA ILE A 453 16.32 -2.35 8.63
C ILE A 453 17.12 -1.77 7.48
N SER A 454 17.99 -2.59 6.85
CA SER A 454 18.71 -2.18 5.63
C SER A 454 18.32 -3.06 4.44
N ARG A 455 18.17 -2.43 3.26
CA ARG A 455 17.84 -3.08 1.98
C ARG A 455 18.67 -2.45 0.86
N ASN A 456 18.96 -3.23 -0.18
CA ASN A 456 19.64 -2.74 -1.38
C ASN A 456 18.66 -2.33 -2.48
N PHE A 457 17.50 -1.82 -2.08
CA PHE A 457 16.45 -1.32 -2.94
C PHE A 457 15.57 -0.34 -2.16
N CYS A 458 14.87 0.55 -2.87
CA CYS A 458 13.82 1.42 -2.35
C CYS A 458 12.42 1.03 -2.87
N ILE A 459 12.33 0.03 -3.75
CA ILE A 459 11.09 -0.61 -4.20
C ILE A 459 11.20 -2.11 -3.98
N ASP A 460 10.34 -2.65 -3.13
CA ASP A 460 10.22 -4.09 -2.92
C ASP A 460 9.36 -4.72 -4.01
N THR A 461 10.01 -5.26 -5.04
CA THR A 461 9.29 -5.89 -6.18
C THR A 461 8.67 -7.25 -5.84
N SER A 462 8.85 -7.78 -4.64
CA SER A 462 8.13 -8.97 -4.14
C SER A 462 6.79 -8.62 -3.51
N SER A 463 6.60 -7.39 -3.07
CA SER A 463 5.34 -6.87 -2.54
C SER A 463 4.26 -6.81 -3.64
N LYS A 464 3.01 -6.99 -3.24
CA LYS A 464 1.84 -7.01 -4.13
C LYS A 464 0.95 -5.77 -3.97
N GLN A 465 1.39 -4.76 -3.25
CA GLN A 465 0.57 -3.62 -2.80
C GLN A 465 1.36 -2.30 -2.89
N TYR A 466 0.72 -1.18 -2.55
CA TYR A 466 1.33 0.16 -2.57
C TYR A 466 2.57 0.28 -1.68
N TRP A 467 2.64 -0.44 -0.57
CA TRP A 467 3.85 -0.44 0.27
C TRP A 467 5.10 -1.09 -0.35
N ALA A 468 5.02 -1.57 -1.61
CA ALA A 468 6.22 -1.87 -2.40
C ALA A 468 7.19 -0.68 -2.41
N PHE A 469 6.65 0.54 -2.35
CA PHE A 469 7.42 1.78 -2.34
C PHE A 469 7.86 2.11 -0.91
N LEU A 470 9.17 2.22 -0.69
CA LEU A 470 9.84 2.48 0.60
C LEU A 470 9.50 1.50 1.73
N MET A 471 8.91 0.34 1.43
CA MET A 471 8.35 -0.60 2.41
C MET A 471 7.27 0.04 3.31
N GLY A 472 6.50 1.00 2.76
CA GLY A 472 5.40 1.68 3.44
C GLY A 472 5.79 2.97 4.17
N ASP A 473 4.94 3.37 5.12
CA ASP A 473 5.15 4.59 5.90
C ASP A 473 6.11 4.33 7.06
N ASN A 474 7.27 4.96 7.02
CA ASN A 474 8.32 4.86 8.02
C ASN A 474 8.67 6.26 8.55
N GLY A 475 8.89 6.38 9.86
CA GLY A 475 9.21 7.66 10.49
C GLY A 475 10.48 8.30 9.95
N TYR A 476 11.55 7.52 9.81
CA TYR A 476 12.82 7.98 9.27
C TYR A 476 13.48 6.94 8.38
N THR A 477 13.83 7.34 7.17
CA THR A 477 14.51 6.50 6.19
C THR A 477 15.67 7.27 5.55
N TYR A 478 16.81 6.62 5.40
CA TYR A 478 17.96 7.13 4.67
C TYR A 478 18.25 6.25 3.47
N ILE A 479 18.44 6.88 2.30
CA ILE A 479 18.79 6.20 1.06
C ILE A 479 20.10 6.80 0.55
N ASN A 480 21.12 5.95 0.41
CA ASN A 480 22.37 6.30 -0.22
C ASN A 480 22.46 5.70 -1.63
N VAL A 481 22.86 6.52 -2.59
CA VAL A 481 23.08 6.15 -4.00
C VAL A 481 24.54 6.42 -4.34
N PRO A 482 25.44 5.43 -4.21
CA PRO A 482 26.89 5.66 -4.33
C PRO A 482 27.36 6.17 -5.70
N SER A 483 26.59 5.88 -6.77
CA SER A 483 26.90 6.32 -8.13
C SER A 483 26.59 7.79 -8.41
N ASN A 484 25.86 8.47 -7.52
CA ASN A 484 25.50 9.88 -7.66
C ASN A 484 26.47 10.78 -6.87
N PRO A 485 26.55 12.08 -7.19
CA PRO A 485 27.32 13.04 -6.40
C PRO A 485 26.89 13.04 -4.93
N GLN A 486 27.83 12.81 -4.02
CA GLN A 486 27.52 12.65 -2.60
C GLN A 486 27.27 14.00 -1.88
N ASP A 487 27.58 15.11 -2.51
CA ASP A 487 27.23 16.47 -2.10
C ASP A 487 25.80 16.89 -2.50
N LYS A 488 25.15 16.11 -3.37
CA LYS A 488 23.72 16.28 -3.68
C LYS A 488 22.88 15.55 -2.65
N THR A 489 22.35 16.33 -1.70
CA THR A 489 21.62 15.82 -0.53
C THR A 489 20.23 16.43 -0.44
N ILE A 490 19.19 15.59 -0.37
CA ILE A 490 17.81 16.04 -0.24
C ILE A 490 17.16 15.51 1.05
N LEU A 491 16.39 16.38 1.71
CA LEU A 491 15.45 16.00 2.76
C LEU A 491 14.02 15.99 2.19
N VAL A 492 13.36 14.86 2.26
CA VAL A 492 11.95 14.68 1.87
C VAL A 492 11.09 14.59 3.11
N ILE A 493 10.14 15.50 3.27
CA ILE A 493 9.13 15.47 4.34
C ILE A 493 7.80 15.15 3.69
N LYS A 494 7.16 14.05 4.09
CA LYS A 494 6.10 13.47 3.28
C LYS A 494 4.92 12.92 4.07
N ASP A 495 3.79 12.77 3.38
CA ASP A 495 2.76 11.78 3.71
C ASP A 495 2.94 10.51 2.85
N SER A 496 1.97 9.58 2.89
CA SER A 496 2.06 8.32 2.15
C SER A 496 2.19 8.47 0.63
N TYR A 497 1.80 9.59 0.04
CA TYR A 497 2.02 9.86 -1.39
C TYR A 497 3.50 9.93 -1.75
N GLY A 498 4.34 10.44 -0.84
CA GLY A 498 5.78 10.48 -1.03
C GLY A 498 6.43 9.10 -1.19
N ASN A 499 5.79 8.02 -0.74
CA ASN A 499 6.35 6.67 -0.89
C ASN A 499 6.62 6.31 -2.35
N ALA A 500 5.69 6.61 -3.25
CA ALA A 500 5.85 6.34 -4.69
C ALA A 500 6.73 7.39 -5.40
N PHE A 501 6.90 8.59 -4.83
CA PHE A 501 7.69 9.67 -5.41
C PHE A 501 9.20 9.51 -5.14
N VAL A 502 9.57 9.17 -3.91
CA VAL A 502 10.97 9.13 -3.46
C VAL A 502 11.87 8.21 -4.29
N PRO A 503 11.45 7.01 -4.74
CA PRO A 503 12.30 6.15 -5.55
C PRO A 503 12.90 6.83 -6.79
N TYR A 504 12.17 7.73 -7.43
CA TYR A 504 12.67 8.46 -8.61
C TYR A 504 13.82 9.42 -8.28
N LEU A 505 13.90 9.92 -7.05
CA LEU A 505 14.99 10.82 -6.61
C LEU A 505 16.35 10.14 -6.61
N THR A 506 16.40 8.80 -6.60
CA THR A 506 17.65 8.04 -6.69
C THR A 506 18.39 8.26 -8.02
N GLU A 507 17.71 8.82 -9.04
CA GLU A 507 18.36 9.19 -10.29
C GLU A 507 19.24 10.45 -10.17
N HIS A 508 19.04 11.29 -9.14
CA HIS A 508 19.66 12.62 -9.04
C HIS A 508 20.48 12.84 -7.78
N TYR A 509 20.11 12.25 -6.64
CA TYR A 509 20.70 12.54 -5.34
C TYR A 509 21.56 11.40 -4.84
N GLY A 510 22.72 11.73 -4.24
CA GLY A 510 23.59 10.77 -3.56
C GLY A 510 23.09 10.40 -2.18
N ASN A 511 22.46 11.35 -1.50
CA ASN A 511 21.90 11.19 -0.17
C ASN A 511 20.44 11.67 -0.13
N ILE A 512 19.52 10.79 0.26
CA ILE A 512 18.09 11.07 0.36
C ILE A 512 17.65 10.72 1.78
N TYR A 513 17.27 11.72 2.54
CA TYR A 513 16.66 11.57 3.87
C TYR A 513 15.14 11.70 3.71
N VAL A 514 14.38 10.79 4.30
CA VAL A 514 12.92 10.76 4.20
C VAL A 514 12.34 10.74 5.59
N VAL A 515 11.49 11.70 5.88
CA VAL A 515 10.81 11.84 7.18
C VAL A 515 9.30 11.86 6.97
N ASP A 516 8.61 10.99 7.69
CA ASP A 516 7.16 11.04 7.84
C ASP A 516 6.83 11.54 9.25
N PRO A 517 6.39 12.79 9.41
CA PRO A 517 6.25 13.40 10.73
C PRO A 517 5.13 12.79 11.59
N ARG A 518 4.30 11.90 11.01
CA ARG A 518 3.31 11.13 11.78
C ARG A 518 3.95 10.07 12.67
N TYR A 519 5.11 9.56 12.26
CA TYR A 519 5.82 8.42 12.86
C TYR A 519 7.22 8.78 13.35
N ALA A 520 7.74 9.96 12.99
CA ALA A 520 9.01 10.47 13.46
C ALA A 520 8.82 11.27 14.75
N SER A 521 9.61 10.96 15.77
CA SER A 521 9.74 11.76 16.99
C SER A 521 11.13 12.41 17.02
N MET A 522 11.40 13.34 16.08
CA MET A 522 12.70 14.02 15.99
C MET A 522 12.50 15.51 15.76
N GLU A 523 13.44 16.30 16.24
CA GLU A 523 13.55 17.70 15.88
C GLU A 523 14.35 17.82 14.58
N ILE A 524 13.67 18.19 13.50
CA ILE A 524 14.24 18.21 12.13
C ILE A 524 15.49 19.09 12.07
N TYR A 525 15.46 20.26 12.71
CA TYR A 525 16.63 21.14 12.68
C TYR A 525 17.86 20.47 13.29
N GLU A 526 17.75 19.91 14.49
CA GLU A 526 18.86 19.28 15.19
C GLU A 526 19.42 18.06 14.44
N GLU A 527 18.54 17.25 13.84
CA GLU A 527 18.97 16.08 13.08
C GLU A 527 19.69 16.45 11.77
N PHE A 528 19.29 17.56 11.12
CA PHE A 528 19.72 17.84 9.74
C PHE A 528 20.61 19.08 9.57
N LYS A 529 20.85 19.91 10.62
CA LYS A 529 21.66 21.13 10.53
C LYS A 529 23.09 20.91 9.97
N ASP A 530 23.67 19.73 10.18
CA ASP A 530 25.03 19.38 9.75
C ASP A 530 25.06 18.44 8.51
N LYS A 531 23.90 18.16 7.87
CA LYS A 531 23.82 17.22 6.74
C LYS A 531 24.11 17.86 5.36
N ASN A 532 24.44 19.15 5.30
CA ASN A 532 24.70 19.87 4.05
C ASN A 532 23.57 19.67 3.00
N LEU A 533 22.34 19.91 3.41
CA LEU A 533 21.18 19.78 2.52
C LEU A 533 21.31 20.75 1.34
N THR A 534 21.16 20.24 0.12
CA THR A 534 21.03 21.06 -1.10
C THR A 534 19.57 21.37 -1.39
N ASP A 535 18.68 20.46 -1.04
CA ASP A 535 17.26 20.56 -1.31
C ASP A 535 16.42 20.01 -0.15
N ILE A 536 15.25 20.63 0.05
CA ILE A 536 14.20 20.14 0.95
C ILE A 536 12.90 20.10 0.13
N VAL A 537 12.20 18.97 0.11
CA VAL A 537 10.93 18.87 -0.57
C VAL A 537 9.84 18.32 0.34
N PHE A 538 8.70 19.02 0.37
CA PHE A 538 7.48 18.52 0.96
C PHE A 538 6.67 17.80 -0.11
N VAL A 539 6.32 16.53 0.13
CA VAL A 539 5.46 15.73 -0.76
C VAL A 539 4.23 15.31 0.02
N ILE A 540 3.16 16.07 -0.13
CA ILE A 540 1.92 15.89 0.63
C ILE A 540 0.72 16.02 -0.29
N ASN A 541 -0.36 15.29 -0.02
CA ASN A 541 -1.59 15.40 -0.82
C ASN A 541 -2.44 16.63 -0.40
N SER A 542 -3.38 17.02 -1.26
CA SER A 542 -4.25 18.18 -1.03
C SER A 542 -5.10 18.08 0.24
N GLN A 543 -5.50 16.88 0.69
CA GLN A 543 -6.20 16.71 1.97
C GLN A 543 -5.27 16.99 3.15
N SER A 544 -4.07 16.42 3.14
CA SER A 544 -3.06 16.63 4.18
C SER A 544 -2.66 18.10 4.28
N ALA A 545 -2.46 18.76 3.14
CA ALA A 545 -2.08 20.19 3.06
C ALA A 545 -3.16 21.15 3.60
N ASN A 546 -4.42 20.70 3.68
CA ASN A 546 -5.56 21.49 4.14
C ASN A 546 -6.20 20.95 5.44
N ASN A 547 -5.48 20.11 6.21
CA ASN A 547 -5.98 19.47 7.42
C ASN A 547 -5.22 19.95 8.66
N SER A 548 -5.94 20.44 9.67
CA SER A 548 -5.35 20.97 10.91
C SER A 548 -4.57 19.93 11.74
N ALA A 549 -4.98 18.65 11.68
CA ALA A 549 -4.23 17.59 12.36
C ALA A 549 -2.87 17.36 11.68
N TRP A 550 -2.81 17.42 10.34
CA TRP A 550 -1.57 17.33 9.60
C TRP A 550 -0.66 18.51 9.86
N TYR A 551 -1.20 19.73 9.89
CA TYR A 551 -0.45 20.91 10.28
C TYR A 551 0.30 20.71 11.61
N LYS A 552 -0.35 20.11 12.62
CA LYS A 552 0.27 19.85 13.91
C LYS A 552 1.48 18.91 13.83
N TYR A 553 1.47 17.92 12.95
CA TYR A 553 2.64 17.06 12.73
C TYR A 553 3.82 17.84 12.17
N PHE A 554 3.58 18.67 11.15
CA PHE A 554 4.64 19.51 10.55
C PHE A 554 5.13 20.59 11.50
N TYR A 555 4.21 21.19 12.27
CA TYR A 555 4.54 22.17 13.30
C TYR A 555 5.48 21.57 14.36
N ASN A 556 5.12 20.41 14.93
CA ASN A 556 5.91 19.74 15.98
C ASN A 556 7.28 19.27 15.49
N ALA A 557 7.45 19.05 14.21
CA ALA A 557 8.71 18.59 13.62
C ALA A 557 9.75 19.73 13.43
N ILE A 558 9.35 21.02 13.55
CA ILE A 558 10.22 22.17 13.27
C ILE A 558 10.30 23.19 14.43
N VAL A 559 9.51 23.00 15.51
CA VAL A 559 9.47 23.94 16.66
C VAL A 559 10.36 23.51 17.82
#